data_f0d5c7b553972451a81e8e7a7412bfd3
#
_entry.id   f0d5c7b553972451a81e8e7a7412bfd3
#
_cell.length_a   1.000
_cell.length_b   1.000
_cell.length_c   1.000
_cell.angle_alpha   90.00
_cell.angle_beta   90.00
_cell.angle_gamma   90.00
#
_symmetry.space_group_name_H-M   'P 1'
#
loop_
_entity.id
_entity.type
_entity.pdbx_description
1 polymer ?
#
loop_
_entity_poly.entity_id
_entity_poly.type
_entity_poly.pdbx_seq_one_letter_code
_entity_poly.pdbx_strand_id
1 'polypeptide(L)'
;MPVIMQSQLERYVDEIKKIYGNHLKAVILYGSYSRGDFRADSDVDIMILVDLTDMELKRYRHQLSEMTYDFNEEYDLDVKPIAKSNEHFQKWVSAYPFYKNVKKEGVLLYGAA
;
A
#
# COMPACT_ATOMS: atom_id res chain seq x y z
N MET A 1 2.09 -9.81 13.16
CA MET A 1 2.90 -8.62 12.84
C MET A 1 3.37 -7.98 14.13
N PRO A 2 4.63 -7.56 14.24
CA PRO A 2 5.14 -6.92 15.45
C PRO A 2 4.36 -5.63 15.78
N VAL A 3 4.18 -5.35 17.07
CA VAL A 3 3.43 -4.16 17.53
C VAL A 3 4.07 -2.87 17.01
N ILE A 4 5.40 -2.78 17.03
CA ILE A 4 6.11 -1.58 16.53
C ILE A 4 5.82 -1.38 15.04
N MET A 5 5.86 -2.44 14.24
CA MET A 5 5.57 -2.37 12.81
C MET A 5 4.11 -1.92 12.58
N GLN A 6 3.18 -2.42 13.37
CA GLN A 6 1.77 -2.05 13.26
C GLN A 6 1.56 -0.55 13.48
N SER A 7 2.18 0.00 14.52
CA SER A 7 2.11 1.43 14.80
C SER A 7 2.71 2.27 13.66
N GLN A 8 3.83 1.84 13.11
CA GLN A 8 4.48 2.51 11.99
C GLN A 8 3.62 2.47 10.73
N LEU A 9 2.98 1.33 10.45
CA LEU A 9 2.08 1.20 9.31
C LEU A 9 0.85 2.10 9.44
N GLU A 10 0.33 2.28 10.64
CA GLU A 10 -0.77 3.22 10.88
C GLU A 10 -0.35 4.65 10.54
N ARG A 11 0.87 5.04 10.89
CA ARG A 11 1.43 6.35 10.53
C ARG A 11 1.62 6.49 9.03
N TYR A 12 2.03 5.42 8.36
CA TYR A 12 2.18 5.42 6.90
C TYR A 12 0.82 5.62 6.23
N VAL A 13 -0.22 4.96 6.72
CA VAL A 13 -1.60 5.14 6.22
C VAL A 13 -2.04 6.60 6.39
N ASP A 14 -1.72 7.23 7.53
CA ASP A 14 -2.05 8.63 7.75
C ASP A 14 -1.39 9.55 6.72
N GLU A 15 -0.14 9.26 6.35
CA GLU A 15 0.56 10.02 5.31
C GLU A 15 -0.08 9.80 3.93
N ILE A 16 -0.50 8.56 3.64
CA ILE A 16 -1.22 8.26 2.39
C ILE A 16 -2.54 9.04 2.32
N LYS A 17 -3.26 9.13 3.43
CA LYS A 17 -4.51 9.91 3.51
C LYS A 17 -4.30 11.38 3.18
N LYS A 18 -3.18 11.94 3.62
CA LYS A 18 -2.84 13.34 3.34
C LYS A 18 -2.61 13.57 1.85
N ILE A 19 -2.04 12.58 1.16
CA ILE A 19 -1.74 12.67 -0.27
C ILE A 19 -3.03 12.57 -1.11
N TYR A 20 -3.82 11.52 -0.87
CA TYR A 20 -4.94 11.19 -1.75
C TYR A 20 -6.29 11.70 -1.24
N GLY A 21 -6.41 12.01 0.04
CA GLY A 21 -7.65 12.52 0.61
C GLY A 21 -8.82 11.57 0.39
N ASN A 22 -9.94 12.11 -0.09
CA ASN A 22 -11.16 11.34 -0.33
C ASN A 22 -11.06 10.33 -1.47
N HIS A 23 -10.01 10.40 -2.27
CA HIS A 23 -9.78 9.42 -3.33
C HIS A 23 -9.30 8.06 -2.81
N LEU A 24 -8.80 8.02 -1.58
CA LEU A 24 -8.29 6.79 -1.00
C LEU A 24 -9.43 5.82 -0.68
N LYS A 25 -9.36 4.60 -1.23
CA LYS A 25 -10.38 3.56 -1.01
C LYS A 25 -9.89 2.42 -0.12
N ALA A 26 -8.64 2.00 -0.27
CA ALA A 26 -8.09 0.92 0.53
C ALA A 26 -6.57 0.97 0.56
N VAL A 27 -6.00 0.44 1.62
CA VAL A 27 -4.56 0.21 1.75
C VAL A 27 -4.37 -1.22 2.22
N ILE A 28 -3.59 -2.00 1.49
CA ILE A 28 -3.42 -3.44 1.73
C ILE A 28 -1.94 -3.75 1.89
N LEU A 29 -1.59 -4.40 3.01
CA LEU A 29 -0.27 -4.98 3.22
C LEU A 29 -0.26 -6.38 2.59
N TYR A 30 0.72 -6.65 1.73
CA TYR A 30 0.83 -7.97 1.11
C TYR A 30 2.29 -8.43 1.13
N GLY A 31 2.58 -9.57 0.50
CA GLY A 31 3.93 -10.10 0.47
C GLY A 31 4.34 -10.74 1.78
N SER A 32 5.65 -10.78 2.06
CA SER A 32 6.20 -11.54 3.18
C SER A 32 5.69 -11.08 4.55
N TYR A 33 5.48 -9.78 4.73
CA TYR A 33 4.96 -9.26 6.01
C TYR A 33 3.54 -9.73 6.28
N SER A 34 2.70 -9.82 5.25
CA SER A 34 1.32 -10.30 5.43
C SER A 34 1.27 -11.81 5.69
N ARG A 35 2.21 -12.57 5.11
CA ARG A 35 2.28 -14.03 5.30
C ARG A 35 2.97 -14.45 6.58
N GLY A 36 3.70 -13.54 7.24
CA GLY A 36 4.46 -13.84 8.45
C GLY A 36 5.83 -14.48 8.22
N ASP A 37 6.29 -14.57 6.98
CA ASP A 37 7.60 -15.14 6.64
C ASP A 37 8.65 -14.06 6.35
N PHE A 38 8.47 -12.87 6.91
CA PHE A 38 9.36 -11.74 6.72
C PHE A 38 10.69 -11.93 7.48
N ARG A 39 11.71 -11.25 6.97
CA ARG A 39 13.04 -11.13 7.60
C ARG A 39 13.28 -9.65 7.90
N ALA A 40 14.37 -9.36 8.64
CA ALA A 40 14.72 -8.00 9.00
C ALA A 40 14.92 -7.08 7.78
N ASP A 41 15.38 -7.64 6.67
CA ASP A 41 15.63 -6.91 5.43
C ASP A 41 14.51 -7.05 4.39
N SER A 42 13.36 -7.62 4.78
CA SER A 42 12.23 -7.78 3.86
C SER A 42 11.60 -6.43 3.50
N ASP A 43 11.16 -6.31 2.25
CA ASP A 43 10.36 -5.17 1.80
C ASP A 43 8.98 -5.19 2.45
N VAL A 44 8.45 -4.01 2.72
CA VAL A 44 7.09 -3.84 3.23
C VAL A 44 6.21 -3.48 2.02
N ASP A 45 5.54 -4.47 1.45
CA ASP A 45 4.76 -4.28 0.23
C ASP A 45 3.37 -3.74 0.54
N ILE A 46 3.06 -2.57 -0.02
CA ILE A 46 1.80 -1.86 0.23
C ILE A 46 1.10 -1.58 -1.09
N MET A 47 -0.16 -2.01 -1.20
CA MET A 47 -1.04 -1.65 -2.32
C MET A 47 -1.97 -0.54 -1.88
N ILE A 48 -2.00 0.55 -2.66
CA ILE A 48 -2.86 1.70 -2.41
C ILE A 48 -3.92 1.73 -3.52
N LEU A 49 -5.20 1.58 -3.14
CA LEU A 49 -6.31 1.62 -4.09
C LEU A 49 -7.02 2.95 -3.99
N VAL A 50 -7.17 3.62 -5.13
CA VAL A 50 -7.77 4.95 -5.21
C VAL A 50 -8.80 5.02 -6.32
N ASP A 51 -9.74 5.97 -6.21
CA ASP A 51 -10.77 6.20 -7.24
C ASP A 51 -10.29 7.19 -8.30
N LEU A 52 -9.09 6.95 -8.81
CA LEU A 52 -8.45 7.78 -9.83
C LEU A 52 -8.09 6.91 -11.03
N THR A 53 -8.04 7.52 -12.20
CA THR A 53 -7.54 6.84 -13.40
C THR A 53 -6.02 6.76 -13.35
N ASP A 54 -5.43 5.90 -14.20
CA ASP A 54 -3.98 5.78 -14.30
C ASP A 54 -3.34 7.13 -14.67
N MET A 55 -4.00 7.89 -15.51
CA MET A 55 -3.51 9.21 -15.92
C MET A 55 -3.49 10.18 -14.74
N GLU A 56 -4.57 10.19 -13.94
CA GLU A 56 -4.67 11.03 -12.75
C GLU A 56 -3.67 10.62 -11.67
N LEU A 57 -3.40 9.32 -11.54
CA LEU A 57 -2.42 8.79 -10.59
C LEU A 57 -1.02 9.34 -10.82
N LYS A 58 -0.66 9.65 -12.05
CA LYS A 58 0.66 10.19 -12.38
C LYS A 58 0.94 11.52 -11.66
N ARG A 59 -0.09 12.29 -11.36
CA ARG A 59 0.04 13.58 -10.66
C ARG A 59 0.52 13.40 -9.23
N TYR A 60 0.27 12.23 -8.63
CA TYR A 60 0.60 11.94 -7.23
C TYR A 60 1.90 11.17 -7.08
N ARG A 61 2.48 10.69 -8.18
CA ARG A 61 3.63 9.79 -8.15
C ARG A 61 4.83 10.38 -7.42
N HIS A 62 5.16 11.63 -7.72
CA HIS A 62 6.30 12.29 -7.08
C HIS A 62 6.06 12.47 -5.58
N GLN A 63 4.88 12.90 -5.22
CA GLN A 63 4.51 13.13 -3.82
C GLN A 63 4.55 11.85 -3.01
N LEU A 64 4.04 10.75 -3.57
CA LEU A 64 4.10 9.44 -2.91
C LEU A 64 5.53 8.97 -2.73
N SER A 65 6.34 9.09 -3.77
CA SER A 65 7.74 8.68 -3.76
C SER A 65 8.55 9.45 -2.72
N GLU A 66 8.38 10.76 -2.66
CA GLU A 66 9.09 11.62 -1.72
C GLU A 66 8.68 11.33 -0.28
N MET A 67 7.38 11.21 -0.02
CA MET A 67 6.88 10.86 1.31
C MET A 67 7.41 9.50 1.75
N THR A 68 7.40 8.51 0.87
CA THR A 68 7.86 7.16 1.19
C THR A 68 9.35 7.14 1.50
N TYR A 69 10.15 7.89 0.74
CA TYR A 69 11.58 8.00 1.00
C TYR A 69 11.83 8.56 2.41
N ASP A 70 11.18 9.66 2.77
CA ASP A 70 11.33 10.29 4.08
C ASP A 70 10.88 9.35 5.20
N PHE A 71 9.77 8.63 4.98
CA PHE A 71 9.24 7.67 5.94
C PHE A 71 10.23 6.53 6.18
N ASN A 72 10.79 5.97 5.12
CA ASN A 72 11.75 4.86 5.22
C ASN A 72 13.02 5.30 5.95
N GLU A 73 13.50 6.52 5.72
CA GLU A 73 14.66 7.06 6.41
C GLU A 73 14.38 7.25 7.90
N GLU A 74 13.20 7.75 8.24
CA GLU A 74 12.83 8.03 9.64
C GLU A 74 12.70 6.75 10.45
N TYR A 75 12.08 5.71 9.88
CA TYR A 75 11.73 4.50 10.62
C TYR A 75 12.62 3.30 10.30
N ASP A 76 13.63 3.48 9.47
CA ASP A 76 14.54 2.40 9.03
C ASP A 76 13.75 1.23 8.44
N LEU A 77 12.85 1.54 7.54
CA LEU A 77 12.01 0.56 6.83
C LEU A 77 12.27 0.62 5.34
N ASP A 78 11.76 -0.37 4.63
CA ASP A 78 11.80 -0.43 3.17
C ASP A 78 10.38 -0.64 2.63
N VAL A 79 9.52 0.36 2.82
CA VAL A 79 8.17 0.35 2.30
C VAL A 79 8.22 0.56 0.79
N LYS A 80 7.53 -0.31 0.05
CA LYS A 80 7.42 -0.26 -1.40
C LYS A 80 5.94 -0.15 -1.78
N PRO A 81 5.46 1.07 -2.02
CA PRO A 81 4.06 1.29 -2.36
C PRO A 81 3.80 1.13 -3.85
N ILE A 82 2.63 0.60 -4.18
CA ILE A 82 2.09 0.58 -5.53
C ILE A 82 0.69 1.18 -5.46
N ALA A 83 0.48 2.29 -6.16
CA ALA A 83 -0.85 2.91 -6.24
C ALA A 83 -1.54 2.47 -7.53
N LYS A 84 -2.79 2.03 -7.41
CA LYS A 84 -3.59 1.53 -8.53
C LYS A 84 -5.02 2.05 -8.46
N SER A 85 -5.65 2.12 -9.62
CA SER A 85 -7.08 2.40 -9.71
C SER A 85 -7.87 1.29 -9.01
N ASN A 86 -8.73 1.66 -8.08
CA ASN A 86 -9.60 0.69 -7.40
C ASN A 86 -10.55 0.02 -8.39
N GLU A 87 -11.09 0.77 -9.35
CA GLU A 87 -11.94 0.22 -10.40
C GLU A 87 -11.22 -0.86 -11.20
N HIS A 88 -9.99 -0.59 -11.59
CA HIS A 88 -9.16 -1.57 -12.32
C HIS A 88 -8.90 -2.81 -11.47
N PHE A 89 -8.56 -2.63 -10.20
CA PHE A 89 -8.32 -3.75 -9.29
C PHE A 89 -9.56 -4.63 -9.16
N GLN A 90 -10.73 -4.04 -8.89
CA GLN A 90 -11.98 -4.80 -8.73
C GLN A 90 -12.38 -5.54 -10.00
N LYS A 91 -12.15 -4.91 -11.16
CA LYS A 91 -12.47 -5.52 -12.46
C LYS A 91 -11.61 -6.74 -12.78
N TRP A 92 -10.33 -6.70 -12.44
CA TRP A 92 -9.35 -7.70 -12.85
C TRP A 92 -8.83 -8.61 -11.75
N VAL A 93 -9.32 -8.46 -10.52
CA VAL A 93 -8.82 -9.21 -9.37
C VAL A 93 -8.96 -10.71 -9.53
N SER A 94 -9.98 -11.20 -10.24
CA SER A 94 -10.18 -12.63 -10.46
C SER A 94 -9.35 -13.19 -11.63
N ALA A 95 -8.78 -12.32 -12.47
CA ALA A 95 -8.05 -12.70 -13.66
C ALA A 95 -6.54 -12.57 -13.55
N TYR A 96 -6.05 -11.50 -12.89
CA TYR A 96 -4.62 -11.26 -12.78
C TYR A 96 -4.04 -11.95 -11.53
N PRO A 97 -3.06 -12.85 -11.70
CA PRO A 97 -2.47 -13.58 -10.56
C PRO A 97 -1.95 -12.66 -9.45
N PHE A 98 -1.32 -11.54 -9.83
CA PHE A 98 -0.82 -10.59 -8.85
C PHE A 98 -1.94 -10.00 -7.98
N TYR A 99 -3.04 -9.56 -8.61
CA TYR A 99 -4.19 -9.02 -7.88
C TYR A 99 -4.86 -10.08 -7.02
N LYS A 100 -4.97 -11.31 -7.54
CA LYS A 100 -5.51 -12.45 -6.77
C LYS A 100 -4.71 -12.67 -5.49
N ASN A 101 -3.39 -12.66 -5.61
CA ASN A 101 -2.50 -12.88 -4.46
C ASN A 101 -2.62 -11.76 -3.45
N VAL A 102 -2.68 -10.50 -3.90
CA VAL A 102 -2.86 -9.36 -3.01
C VAL A 102 -4.16 -9.51 -2.22
N LYS A 103 -5.25 -9.85 -2.88
CA LYS A 103 -6.54 -10.02 -2.21
C LYS A 103 -6.55 -11.21 -1.25
N LYS A 104 -5.96 -12.33 -1.66
CA LYS A 104 -5.97 -13.57 -0.88
C LYS A 104 -5.08 -13.48 0.36
N GLU A 105 -3.88 -12.94 0.21
CA GLU A 105 -2.85 -12.91 1.26
C GLU A 105 -2.82 -11.59 2.02
N GLY A 106 -3.41 -10.54 1.45
CA GLY A 106 -3.29 -9.19 1.97
C GLY A 106 -3.99 -8.97 3.30
N VAL A 107 -3.41 -8.08 4.10
CA VAL A 107 -4.01 -7.58 5.33
C VAL A 107 -4.50 -6.17 5.07
N LEU A 108 -5.79 -5.94 5.27
CA LEU A 108 -6.40 -4.63 5.05
C LEU A 108 -5.98 -3.67 6.17
N LEU A 109 -5.27 -2.61 5.80
CA LEU A 109 -4.85 -1.58 6.74
C LEU A 109 -5.83 -0.42 6.82
N TYR A 110 -6.58 -0.19 5.75
CA TYR A 110 -7.55 0.90 5.67
C TYR A 110 -8.60 0.59 4.61
N GLY A 111 -9.85 0.96 4.87
CA GLY A 111 -10.93 0.91 3.90
C GLY A 111 -11.46 -0.50 3.67
N ALA A 112 -11.96 -0.71 2.45
CA ALA A 112 -12.50 -1.99 1.99
C ALA A 112 -11.99 -2.28 0.58
N ALA A 113 -11.58 -3.52 0.35
CA ALA A 113 -11.07 -3.95 -0.94
C ALA A 113 -12.05 -4.89 -1.66
#